data_14d817bda89a2e019a7af6b5b5259d77
#
_entry.id   14d817bda89a2e019a7af6b5b5259d77
#
_cell.length_a   1.000
_cell.length_b   1.000
_cell.length_c   1.000
_cell.angle_alpha   90.00
_cell.angle_beta   90.00
_cell.angle_gamma   90.00
#
_symmetry.space_group_name_H-M   'P 1'
#
loop_
_entity.id
_entity.type
_entity.pdbx_description
1 polymer ?
#
loop_
_entity_poly.entity_id
_entity_poly.type
_entity_poly.pdbx_seq_one_letter_code
_entity_poly.pdbx_strand_id
1 'polypeptide(L)'
;MAYSTFSQNKNNQLLEPMFFGQSVNVARFDQQKHEIFEKLIEKQLSFFWRPEEIDVSRDRIDFQALPEHEKHIFLSNLKYQTLLDSIQGRSPNVALLPLISIPELETWVETWAFSETIHSRSYTHIIRNIVNDPALVFDDIVTNEEILKRAKDISGYYDTLIEMTSYYHLLGEGSHQVNGKTVVVDLHELKKKLYVCLMSVNALEAVRFYVSFACSFAFAERELMEGNAKIIKMIARDEALHLTGTQHALNLLRSGSDDPEMAEIAKECEQECHDLFVLAAEQEKDWAEYLFRDGSMIGLNKDILCQYIEYITNIRMQAVGLTAPFKTRTNPIPWINAWLVSDNVQVAPQEVEVSSYLVGQIDSEMNADDLSDFEF
;
A
#
# COMPACT_ATOMS: atom_id res chain seq x y z
N MET A 1 20.08 17.40 8.93
CA MET A 1 20.04 17.56 10.42
C MET A 1 19.70 16.22 11.02
N ALA A 2 20.20 15.89 12.22
CA ALA A 2 19.83 14.64 12.85
C ALA A 2 18.35 14.66 13.21
N TYR A 3 17.63 13.56 12.93
CA TYR A 3 16.27 13.34 13.41
C TYR A 3 16.23 13.45 14.94
N SER A 4 15.25 14.15 15.47
CA SER A 4 15.06 14.33 16.91
C SER A 4 13.60 14.16 17.28
N THR A 5 13.36 13.38 18.33
CA THR A 5 12.01 13.20 18.88
C THR A 5 11.45 14.45 19.57
N PHE A 6 12.31 15.42 19.85
CA PHE A 6 11.94 16.72 20.40
C PHE A 6 12.89 17.81 19.92
N SER A 7 12.36 18.83 19.26
CA SER A 7 13.09 20.03 18.85
C SER A 7 12.59 21.23 19.63
N GLN A 8 13.53 22.05 20.17
CA GLN A 8 13.20 23.32 20.79
C GLN A 8 13.13 24.47 19.77
N ASN A 9 13.43 24.20 18.50
CA ASN A 9 13.41 25.22 17.45
C ASN A 9 11.98 25.69 17.24
N LYS A 10 11.82 27.01 17.12
CA LYS A 10 10.57 27.61 16.64
C LYS A 10 10.57 27.50 15.13
N ASN A 11 9.95 26.47 14.60
CA ASN A 11 9.65 26.34 13.18
C ASN A 11 8.17 26.64 12.91
N ASN A 12 7.89 27.05 11.70
CA ASN A 12 6.52 27.18 11.22
C ASN A 12 6.25 26.03 10.28
N GLN A 13 5.54 25.01 10.77
CA GLN A 13 5.24 23.78 10.00
C GLN A 13 4.53 24.06 8.67
N LEU A 14 3.80 25.18 8.53
CA LEU A 14 3.18 25.56 7.26
C LEU A 14 4.19 25.95 6.17
N LEU A 15 5.43 26.23 6.54
CA LEU A 15 6.52 26.58 5.61
C LEU A 15 7.50 25.42 5.38
N GLU A 16 7.44 24.36 6.20
CA GLU A 16 8.31 23.19 6.02
C GLU A 16 7.86 22.39 4.80
N PRO A 17 8.77 21.75 4.05
CA PRO A 17 8.41 20.75 3.07
C PRO A 17 7.88 19.50 3.76
N MET A 18 7.18 18.61 3.04
CA MET A 18 6.73 17.33 3.58
C MET A 18 7.89 16.50 4.15
N PHE A 19 9.03 16.53 3.47
CA PHE A 19 10.22 15.74 3.82
C PHE A 19 11.47 16.62 3.86
N PHE A 20 12.46 16.22 4.65
CA PHE A 20 13.78 16.86 4.76
C PHE A 20 13.80 18.28 5.33
N GLY A 21 12.70 18.77 5.86
CA GLY A 21 12.65 20.00 6.64
C GLY A 21 13.12 19.77 8.09
N GLN A 22 12.68 20.65 8.97
CA GLN A 22 12.97 20.47 10.41
C GLN A 22 12.05 19.41 11.01
N SER A 23 12.60 18.62 11.94
CA SER A 23 11.79 17.62 12.66
C SER A 23 10.59 18.27 13.33
N VAL A 24 9.46 17.56 13.30
CA VAL A 24 8.25 17.96 14.02
C VAL A 24 8.59 18.17 15.51
N ASN A 25 8.16 19.29 16.09
CA ASN A 25 8.37 19.59 17.51
C ASN A 25 7.12 19.31 18.34
N VAL A 26 6.09 20.14 18.19
CA VAL A 26 4.75 19.93 18.75
C VAL A 26 3.82 19.61 17.60
N ALA A 27 3.19 18.44 17.64
CA ALA A 27 2.19 18.07 16.64
C ALA A 27 0.97 19.01 16.79
N ARG A 28 0.85 19.94 15.87
CA ARG A 28 -0.20 20.98 15.88
C ARG A 28 -1.19 20.71 14.78
N PHE A 29 -2.34 20.14 15.14
CA PHE A 29 -3.43 19.84 14.21
C PHE A 29 -4.41 21.02 14.03
N ASP A 30 -4.18 22.14 14.70
CA ASP A 30 -4.90 23.41 14.47
C ASP A 30 -4.40 24.18 13.23
N GLN A 31 -3.30 23.72 12.63
CA GLN A 31 -2.70 24.29 11.42
C GLN A 31 -2.18 23.14 10.55
N GLN A 32 -2.68 23.04 9.33
CA GLN A 32 -2.30 21.98 8.39
C GLN A 32 -1.84 22.62 7.09
N LYS A 33 -0.70 22.17 6.57
CA LYS A 33 -0.22 22.59 5.24
C LYS A 33 -0.96 21.83 4.14
N HIS A 34 -1.22 20.55 4.37
CA HIS A 34 -1.89 19.65 3.44
C HIS A 34 -3.08 18.96 4.13
N GLU A 35 -4.24 19.62 4.13
CA GLU A 35 -5.49 19.14 4.77
C GLU A 35 -5.93 17.75 4.33
N ILE A 36 -5.49 17.31 3.16
CA ILE A 36 -5.86 15.98 2.65
C ILE A 36 -5.39 14.85 3.56
N PHE A 37 -4.21 14.96 4.18
CA PHE A 37 -3.74 13.91 5.08
C PHE A 37 -4.62 13.79 6.31
N GLU A 38 -5.08 14.90 6.87
CA GLU A 38 -6.04 14.87 7.99
C GLU A 38 -7.36 14.24 7.58
N LYS A 39 -7.90 14.59 6.41
CA LYS A 39 -9.12 13.96 5.86
C LYS A 39 -8.97 12.46 5.69
N LEU A 40 -7.81 11.99 5.24
CA LEU A 40 -7.50 10.58 5.10
C LEU A 40 -7.40 9.87 6.46
N ILE A 41 -6.80 10.52 7.47
CA ILE A 41 -6.75 10.00 8.84
C ILE A 41 -8.16 9.83 9.40
N GLU A 42 -8.98 10.89 9.34
CA GLU A 42 -10.36 10.85 9.82
C GLU A 42 -11.17 9.75 9.12
N LYS A 43 -10.99 9.62 7.79
CA LYS A 43 -11.67 8.59 7.02
C LYS A 43 -11.22 7.19 7.42
N GLN A 44 -9.91 6.96 7.57
CA GLN A 44 -9.36 5.68 8.01
C GLN A 44 -9.85 5.30 9.41
N LEU A 45 -9.89 6.25 10.35
CA LEU A 45 -10.42 6.03 11.69
C LEU A 45 -11.92 5.71 11.68
N SER A 46 -12.70 6.31 10.78
CA SER A 46 -14.13 5.99 10.62
C SER A 46 -14.37 4.59 10.05
N PHE A 47 -13.37 4.00 9.41
CA PHE A 47 -13.38 2.66 8.83
C PHE A 47 -12.77 1.60 9.75
N PHE A 48 -12.49 1.91 11.00
CA PHE A 48 -11.86 0.95 11.90
C PHE A 48 -12.69 -0.34 12.02
N TRP A 49 -12.01 -1.46 11.83
CA TRP A 49 -12.62 -2.79 11.85
C TRP A 49 -11.63 -3.83 12.40
N ARG A 50 -12.14 -5.01 12.75
CA ARG A 50 -11.36 -6.11 13.28
C ARG A 50 -11.69 -7.40 12.53
N PRO A 51 -10.68 -8.21 12.15
CA PRO A 51 -10.89 -9.45 11.41
C PRO A 51 -11.86 -10.41 12.09
N GLU A 52 -11.83 -10.46 13.42
CA GLU A 52 -12.66 -11.35 14.23
C GLU A 52 -14.16 -11.03 14.15
N GLU A 53 -14.54 -9.89 13.61
CA GLU A 53 -15.95 -9.52 13.39
C GLU A 53 -16.56 -10.18 12.17
N ILE A 54 -15.73 -10.77 11.33
CA ILE A 54 -16.16 -11.45 10.11
C ILE A 54 -16.13 -12.96 10.33
N ASP A 55 -17.30 -13.58 10.17
CA ASP A 55 -17.43 -15.04 10.23
C ASP A 55 -16.90 -15.67 8.93
N VAL A 56 -15.88 -16.51 9.05
CA VAL A 56 -15.28 -17.30 7.97
C VAL A 56 -15.52 -18.80 8.13
N SER A 57 -16.47 -19.20 8.97
CA SER A 57 -16.74 -20.61 9.25
C SER A 57 -17.23 -21.38 8.03
N ARG A 58 -18.07 -20.75 7.19
CA ARG A 58 -18.52 -21.32 5.92
C ARG A 58 -17.37 -21.51 4.94
N ASP A 59 -16.42 -20.59 4.90
CA ASP A 59 -15.26 -20.63 4.00
C ASP A 59 -14.41 -21.89 4.20
N ARG A 60 -14.37 -22.43 5.43
CA ARG A 60 -13.72 -23.71 5.70
C ARG A 60 -14.36 -24.86 4.94
N ILE A 61 -15.69 -24.88 4.89
CA ILE A 61 -16.45 -25.93 4.17
C ILE A 61 -16.21 -25.78 2.68
N ASP A 62 -16.32 -24.55 2.18
CA ASP A 62 -16.10 -24.22 0.77
C ASP A 62 -14.68 -24.63 0.36
N PHE A 63 -13.67 -24.22 1.14
CA PHE A 63 -12.27 -24.55 0.88
C PHE A 63 -12.02 -26.07 0.80
N GLN A 64 -12.60 -26.85 1.72
CA GLN A 64 -12.46 -28.31 1.70
C GLN A 64 -13.03 -28.93 0.43
N ALA A 65 -14.12 -28.35 -0.10
CA ALA A 65 -14.77 -28.82 -1.33
C ALA A 65 -14.09 -28.36 -2.62
N LEU A 66 -13.19 -27.36 -2.57
CA LEU A 66 -12.47 -26.88 -3.76
C LEU A 66 -11.60 -27.99 -4.35
N PRO A 67 -11.45 -28.02 -5.69
CA PRO A 67 -10.44 -28.85 -6.34
C PRO A 67 -9.03 -28.34 -6.00
N GLU A 68 -8.02 -29.23 -6.07
CA GLU A 68 -6.66 -28.92 -5.59
C GLU A 68 -6.02 -27.69 -6.28
N HIS A 69 -6.26 -27.49 -7.57
CA HIS A 69 -5.75 -26.31 -8.28
C HIS A 69 -6.37 -24.99 -7.77
N GLU A 70 -7.66 -25.00 -7.37
CA GLU A 70 -8.30 -23.81 -6.78
C GLU A 70 -7.83 -23.57 -5.34
N LYS A 71 -7.57 -24.64 -4.55
CA LYS A 71 -6.93 -24.52 -3.23
C LYS A 71 -5.54 -23.90 -3.36
N HIS A 72 -4.77 -24.32 -4.39
CA HIS A 72 -3.46 -23.75 -4.68
C HIS A 72 -3.56 -22.24 -4.96
N ILE A 73 -4.49 -21.81 -5.82
CA ILE A 73 -4.71 -20.39 -6.14
C ILE A 73 -5.06 -19.61 -4.88
N PHE A 74 -6.02 -20.09 -4.09
CA PHE A 74 -6.48 -19.42 -2.88
C PHE A 74 -5.37 -19.25 -1.84
N LEU A 75 -4.70 -20.34 -1.47
CA LEU A 75 -3.65 -20.30 -0.45
C LEU A 75 -2.41 -19.53 -0.91
N SER A 76 -2.04 -19.62 -2.19
CA SER A 76 -0.90 -18.88 -2.71
C SER A 76 -1.12 -17.38 -2.63
N ASN A 77 -2.31 -16.90 -2.96
CA ASN A 77 -2.66 -15.49 -2.81
C ASN A 77 -2.62 -15.04 -1.34
N LEU A 78 -3.20 -15.80 -0.41
CA LEU A 78 -3.14 -15.45 1.02
C LEU A 78 -1.71 -15.41 1.55
N LYS A 79 -0.85 -16.35 1.15
CA LYS A 79 0.58 -16.34 1.51
C LYS A 79 1.29 -15.08 1.00
N TYR A 80 1.03 -14.74 -0.27
CA TYR A 80 1.64 -13.57 -0.90
C TYR A 80 1.19 -12.28 -0.21
N GLN A 81 -0.10 -12.08 -0.01
CA GLN A 81 -0.67 -10.93 0.72
C GLN A 81 -0.13 -10.84 2.14
N THR A 82 -0.04 -11.97 2.87
CA THR A 82 0.52 -12.01 4.23
C THR A 82 1.94 -11.46 4.28
N LEU A 83 2.77 -11.79 3.29
CA LEU A 83 4.14 -11.29 3.24
C LEU A 83 4.19 -9.80 2.88
N LEU A 84 3.40 -9.37 1.91
CA LEU A 84 3.33 -7.97 1.49
C LEU A 84 2.96 -7.05 2.67
N ASP A 85 1.90 -7.35 3.40
CA ASP A 85 1.45 -6.55 4.54
C ASP A 85 2.36 -6.70 5.78
N SER A 86 3.12 -7.80 5.86
CA SER A 86 4.18 -7.91 6.87
C SER A 86 5.32 -6.92 6.60
N ILE A 87 5.55 -6.55 5.35
CA ILE A 87 6.50 -5.50 4.96
C ILE A 87 5.84 -4.13 5.19
N GLN A 88 4.63 -3.90 4.65
CA GLN A 88 3.93 -2.62 4.71
C GLN A 88 3.57 -2.21 6.14
N GLY A 89 3.20 -3.11 7.04
CA GLY A 89 2.87 -2.77 8.43
C GLY A 89 4.04 -2.25 9.27
N ARG A 90 5.28 -2.30 8.76
CA ARG A 90 6.47 -1.80 9.48
C ARG A 90 7.27 -0.77 8.70
N SER A 91 7.40 -0.97 7.39
CA SER A 91 8.39 -0.25 6.58
C SER A 91 8.09 1.23 6.41
N PRO A 92 6.84 1.69 6.21
CA PRO A 92 6.54 3.11 6.14
C PRO A 92 7.00 3.88 7.38
N ASN A 93 6.72 3.36 8.57
CA ASN A 93 7.15 4.00 9.83
C ASN A 93 8.67 4.11 9.93
N VAL A 94 9.40 3.04 9.63
CA VAL A 94 10.86 3.03 9.78
C VAL A 94 11.55 3.87 8.70
N ALA A 95 11.04 3.84 7.48
CA ALA A 95 11.65 4.51 6.33
C ALA A 95 11.27 5.98 6.19
N LEU A 96 10.01 6.34 6.49
CA LEU A 96 9.47 7.68 6.17
C LEU A 96 9.44 8.62 7.38
N LEU A 97 9.04 8.16 8.58
CA LEU A 97 8.93 9.03 9.75
C LEU A 97 10.21 9.83 10.06
N PRO A 98 11.43 9.25 9.95
CA PRO A 98 12.65 10.02 10.18
C PRO A 98 12.89 11.17 9.19
N LEU A 99 12.19 11.20 8.07
CA LEU A 99 12.33 12.20 7.01
C LEU A 99 11.20 13.24 7.01
N ILE A 100 10.09 12.96 7.68
CA ILE A 100 8.88 13.80 7.66
C ILE A 100 9.07 15.06 8.51
N SER A 101 8.53 16.17 8.04
CA SER A 101 8.69 17.50 8.63
C SER A 101 7.37 18.15 9.04
N ILE A 102 6.21 17.56 8.70
CA ILE A 102 4.88 18.11 8.98
C ILE A 102 4.03 17.08 9.73
N PRO A 103 3.28 17.48 10.78
CA PRO A 103 2.60 16.56 11.68
C PRO A 103 1.45 15.78 11.03
N GLU A 104 0.70 16.39 10.11
CA GLU A 104 -0.39 15.71 9.42
C GLU A 104 0.10 14.54 8.56
N LEU A 105 1.26 14.66 7.91
CA LEU A 105 1.87 13.57 7.15
C LEU A 105 2.44 12.48 8.08
N GLU A 106 3.07 12.88 9.20
CA GLU A 106 3.57 11.96 10.22
C GLU A 106 2.44 11.07 10.73
N THR A 107 1.33 11.67 11.18
CA THR A 107 0.17 10.94 11.70
C THR A 107 -0.51 10.09 10.63
N TRP A 108 -0.57 10.56 9.37
CA TRP A 108 -1.13 9.75 8.30
C TRP A 108 -0.28 8.48 8.05
N VAL A 109 1.05 8.58 8.01
CA VAL A 109 1.93 7.41 7.85
C VAL A 109 1.77 6.42 9.00
N GLU A 110 1.63 6.91 10.25
CA GLU A 110 1.38 6.05 11.40
C GLU A 110 0.02 5.34 11.31
N THR A 111 -1.02 6.06 10.91
CA THR A 111 -2.37 5.53 10.73
C THR A 111 -2.42 4.50 9.61
N TRP A 112 -1.78 4.78 8.48
CA TRP A 112 -1.61 3.86 7.37
C TRP A 112 -0.90 2.58 7.81
N ALA A 113 0.30 2.67 8.40
CA ALA A 113 1.04 1.50 8.86
C ALA A 113 0.27 0.67 9.90
N PHE A 114 -0.53 1.31 10.76
CA PHE A 114 -1.42 0.59 11.68
C PHE A 114 -2.51 -0.19 10.92
N SER A 115 -3.13 0.39 9.89
CA SER A 115 -4.10 -0.30 9.05
C SER A 115 -3.51 -1.56 8.40
N GLU A 116 -2.27 -1.48 7.89
CA GLU A 116 -1.56 -2.64 7.33
C GLU A 116 -1.37 -3.77 8.35
N THR A 117 -1.23 -3.43 9.63
CA THR A 117 -1.17 -4.48 10.68
C THR A 117 -2.52 -5.17 10.87
N ILE A 118 -3.64 -4.48 10.66
CA ILE A 118 -4.98 -5.09 10.67
C ILE A 118 -5.12 -6.03 9.46
N HIS A 119 -4.64 -5.62 8.28
CA HIS A 119 -4.63 -6.46 7.08
C HIS A 119 -3.82 -7.76 7.31
N SER A 120 -2.61 -7.65 7.81
CA SER A 120 -1.76 -8.79 8.16
C SER A 120 -2.43 -9.75 9.17
N ARG A 121 -3.10 -9.22 10.20
CA ARG A 121 -3.90 -10.02 11.16
C ARG A 121 -5.08 -10.71 10.48
N SER A 122 -5.65 -10.09 9.46
CA SER A 122 -6.80 -10.61 8.73
C SER A 122 -6.47 -11.88 7.95
N TYR A 123 -5.32 -11.92 7.29
CA TYR A 123 -4.86 -13.14 6.62
C TYR A 123 -4.58 -14.26 7.62
N THR A 124 -4.03 -13.91 8.78
CA THR A 124 -3.85 -14.87 9.88
C THR A 124 -5.18 -15.42 10.36
N HIS A 125 -6.20 -14.56 10.52
CA HIS A 125 -7.55 -14.96 10.91
C HIS A 125 -8.16 -15.94 9.87
N ILE A 126 -8.07 -15.61 8.58
CA ILE A 126 -8.56 -16.47 7.50
C ILE A 126 -7.85 -17.83 7.53
N ILE A 127 -6.52 -17.85 7.48
CA ILE A 127 -5.72 -19.08 7.41
C ILE A 127 -6.03 -19.98 8.62
N ARG A 128 -6.04 -19.45 9.85
CA ARG A 128 -6.31 -20.22 11.07
C ARG A 128 -7.69 -20.87 11.10
N ASN A 129 -8.68 -20.26 10.47
CA ASN A 129 -10.05 -20.78 10.46
C ASN A 129 -10.33 -21.75 9.30
N ILE A 130 -9.57 -21.66 8.20
CA ILE A 130 -9.83 -22.42 6.98
C ILE A 130 -9.00 -23.71 6.88
N VAL A 131 -7.69 -23.65 7.22
CA VAL A 131 -6.81 -24.80 7.09
C VAL A 131 -6.67 -25.60 8.39
N ASN A 132 -6.31 -26.88 8.26
CA ASN A 132 -6.12 -27.77 9.41
C ASN A 132 -4.80 -27.50 10.14
N ASP A 133 -3.74 -27.15 9.41
CA ASP A 133 -2.42 -26.86 9.94
C ASP A 133 -1.94 -25.49 9.44
N PRO A 134 -2.26 -24.40 10.14
CA PRO A 134 -1.82 -23.06 9.78
C PRO A 134 -0.30 -22.89 9.79
N ALA A 135 0.43 -23.61 10.64
CA ALA A 135 1.88 -23.48 10.76
C ALA A 135 2.58 -23.82 9.44
N LEU A 136 2.17 -24.89 8.77
CA LEU A 136 2.72 -25.27 7.47
C LEU A 136 2.52 -24.18 6.41
N VAL A 137 1.39 -23.46 6.46
CA VAL A 137 1.12 -22.37 5.52
C VAL A 137 2.07 -21.20 5.76
N PHE A 138 2.27 -20.82 7.02
CA PHE A 138 3.17 -19.70 7.39
C PHE A 138 4.64 -20.04 7.13
N ASP A 139 5.08 -21.28 7.44
CA ASP A 139 6.46 -21.73 7.22
C ASP A 139 6.81 -21.74 5.72
N ASP A 140 5.84 -22.08 4.85
CA ASP A 140 6.03 -22.08 3.41
C ASP A 140 6.22 -20.66 2.82
N ILE A 141 5.66 -19.61 3.44
CA ILE A 141 5.79 -18.23 2.95
C ILE A 141 7.26 -17.83 2.78
N VAL A 142 8.10 -18.16 3.76
CA VAL A 142 9.52 -17.78 3.78
C VAL A 142 10.43 -18.75 3.04
N THR A 143 9.87 -19.79 2.46
CA THR A 143 10.59 -20.79 1.65
C THR A 143 10.13 -20.81 0.19
N ASN A 144 9.01 -20.20 -0.13
CA ASN A 144 8.45 -20.15 -1.48
C ASN A 144 9.23 -19.15 -2.35
N GLU A 145 9.99 -19.66 -3.32
CA GLU A 145 10.87 -18.86 -4.18
C GLU A 145 10.10 -17.81 -4.98
N GLU A 146 8.87 -18.11 -5.42
CA GLU A 146 8.04 -17.18 -6.18
C GLU A 146 7.60 -15.99 -5.33
N ILE A 147 7.28 -16.21 -4.05
CA ILE A 147 6.94 -15.15 -3.10
C ILE A 147 8.19 -14.35 -2.73
N LEU A 148 9.29 -15.04 -2.39
CA LEU A 148 10.53 -14.39 -1.95
C LEU A 148 11.16 -13.49 -3.02
N LYS A 149 11.09 -13.87 -4.30
CA LYS A 149 11.59 -13.05 -5.41
C LYS A 149 10.94 -11.67 -5.40
N ARG A 150 9.62 -11.60 -5.24
CA ARG A 150 8.85 -10.36 -5.21
C ARG A 150 9.10 -9.54 -3.95
N ALA A 151 9.16 -10.21 -2.80
CA ALA A 151 9.43 -9.57 -1.52
C ALA A 151 10.79 -8.87 -1.47
N LYS A 152 11.84 -9.46 -2.05
CA LYS A 152 13.19 -8.88 -2.10
C LYS A 152 13.23 -7.57 -2.88
N ASP A 153 12.50 -7.48 -3.98
CA ASP A 153 12.47 -6.25 -4.79
C ASP A 153 11.79 -5.12 -4.01
N ILE A 154 10.67 -5.42 -3.35
CA ILE A 154 9.91 -4.43 -2.57
C ILE A 154 10.73 -3.97 -1.36
N SER A 155 11.24 -4.90 -0.55
CA SER A 155 12.02 -4.57 0.65
C SER A 155 13.31 -3.83 0.30
N GLY A 156 13.91 -4.10 -0.86
CA GLY A 156 15.15 -3.45 -1.30
C GLY A 156 15.05 -1.93 -1.42
N TYR A 157 13.90 -1.39 -1.85
CA TYR A 157 13.69 0.06 -1.91
C TYR A 157 13.61 0.68 -0.51
N TYR A 158 12.89 0.04 0.41
CA TYR A 158 12.82 0.47 1.80
C TYR A 158 14.18 0.36 2.51
N ASP A 159 14.86 -0.77 2.38
CA ASP A 159 16.16 -1.01 3.03
C ASP A 159 17.21 0.00 2.56
N THR A 160 17.22 0.31 1.27
CA THR A 160 18.13 1.34 0.71
C THR A 160 17.83 2.71 1.29
N LEU A 161 16.55 3.11 1.36
CA LEU A 161 16.14 4.39 1.93
C LEU A 161 16.52 4.47 3.43
N ILE A 162 16.24 3.42 4.19
CA ILE A 162 16.56 3.34 5.63
C ILE A 162 18.07 3.44 5.87
N GLU A 163 18.89 2.73 5.08
CA GLU A 163 20.35 2.78 5.20
C GLU A 163 20.88 4.19 4.91
N MET A 164 20.48 4.79 3.79
CA MET A 164 20.92 6.13 3.40
C MET A 164 20.46 7.19 4.39
N THR A 165 19.22 7.11 4.87
CA THR A 165 18.68 7.99 5.91
C THR A 165 19.51 7.89 7.20
N SER A 166 19.88 6.68 7.60
CA SER A 166 20.70 6.45 8.78
C SER A 166 22.07 7.11 8.65
N TYR A 167 22.73 6.97 7.51
CA TYR A 167 24.01 7.67 7.25
C TYR A 167 23.84 9.18 7.22
N TYR A 168 22.79 9.69 6.59
CA TYR A 168 22.52 11.12 6.54
C TYR A 168 22.34 11.74 7.94
N HIS A 169 21.59 11.08 8.82
CA HIS A 169 21.38 11.56 10.18
C HIS A 169 22.61 11.45 11.08
N LEU A 170 23.41 10.40 10.91
CA LEU A 170 24.58 10.15 11.76
C LEU A 170 25.81 10.93 11.32
N LEU A 171 26.02 11.08 10.03
CA LEU A 171 27.28 11.58 9.48
C LEU A 171 27.15 12.98 8.88
N GLY A 172 25.96 13.38 8.42
CA GLY A 172 25.76 14.56 7.58
C GLY A 172 26.28 14.36 6.17
N GLU A 173 26.10 15.37 5.31
CA GLU A 173 26.57 15.35 3.93
C GLU A 173 28.09 15.31 3.84
N GLY A 174 28.61 14.63 2.82
CA GLY A 174 30.03 14.51 2.55
C GLY A 174 30.52 13.08 2.36
N SER A 175 31.84 12.93 2.35
CA SER A 175 32.53 11.64 2.21
C SER A 175 33.09 11.19 3.56
N HIS A 176 32.68 10.00 4.01
CA HIS A 176 32.96 9.47 5.34
C HIS A 176 33.60 8.08 5.26
N GLN A 177 34.43 7.73 6.25
CA GLN A 177 35.01 6.39 6.40
C GLN A 177 34.18 5.62 7.45
N VAL A 178 33.48 4.57 7.03
CA VAL A 178 32.65 3.71 7.90
C VAL A 178 33.11 2.26 7.74
N ASN A 179 33.61 1.67 8.79
CA ASN A 179 34.11 0.27 8.78
C ASN A 179 35.05 -0.04 7.62
N GLY A 180 35.98 0.90 7.30
CA GLY A 180 36.94 0.75 6.23
C GLY A 180 36.41 0.93 4.80
N LYS A 181 35.15 1.34 4.65
CA LYS A 181 34.55 1.68 3.37
C LYS A 181 34.28 3.18 3.28
N THR A 182 34.43 3.74 2.09
CA THR A 182 34.03 5.12 1.84
C THR A 182 32.51 5.15 1.61
N VAL A 183 31.79 5.92 2.42
CA VAL A 183 30.36 6.22 2.29
C VAL A 183 30.22 7.68 1.88
N VAL A 184 29.56 7.93 0.77
CA VAL A 184 29.22 9.29 0.31
C VAL A 184 27.77 9.55 0.69
N VAL A 185 27.55 10.57 1.50
CA VAL A 185 26.21 11.03 1.91
C VAL A 185 25.88 12.28 1.11
N ASP A 186 24.84 12.19 0.30
CA ASP A 186 24.37 13.22 -0.62
C ASP A 186 22.86 13.37 -0.47
N LEU A 187 22.39 14.57 -0.15
CA LEU A 187 20.96 14.82 0.06
C LEU A 187 20.16 14.68 -1.23
N HIS A 188 20.72 15.08 -2.38
CA HIS A 188 20.06 14.91 -3.67
C HIS A 188 19.79 13.43 -3.98
N GLU A 189 20.83 12.58 -3.79
CA GLU A 189 20.66 11.13 -3.99
C GLU A 189 19.69 10.52 -2.97
N LEU A 190 19.67 11.00 -1.72
CA LEU A 190 18.71 10.55 -0.72
C LEU A 190 17.27 10.92 -1.10
N LYS A 191 17.04 12.14 -1.61
CA LYS A 191 15.74 12.58 -2.15
C LYS A 191 15.29 11.72 -3.34
N LYS A 192 16.23 11.32 -4.22
CA LYS A 192 15.93 10.36 -5.32
C LYS A 192 15.47 9.02 -4.76
N LYS A 193 16.15 8.48 -3.73
CA LYS A 193 15.76 7.21 -3.11
C LYS A 193 14.40 7.29 -2.41
N LEU A 194 14.07 8.41 -1.78
CA LEU A 194 12.72 8.64 -1.25
C LEU A 194 11.68 8.60 -2.37
N TYR A 195 11.89 9.33 -3.47
CA TYR A 195 10.95 9.39 -4.57
C TYR A 195 10.71 8.03 -5.21
N VAL A 196 11.77 7.28 -5.51
CA VAL A 196 11.69 5.92 -6.08
C VAL A 196 11.04 4.94 -5.08
N CYS A 197 11.33 5.07 -3.78
CA CYS A 197 10.69 4.25 -2.73
C CYS A 197 9.18 4.49 -2.69
N LEU A 198 8.71 5.74 -2.70
CA LEU A 198 7.28 6.06 -2.75
C LEU A 198 6.60 5.52 -4.03
N MET A 199 7.30 5.57 -5.18
CA MET A 199 6.82 4.95 -6.42
C MET A 199 6.72 3.42 -6.30
N SER A 200 7.68 2.77 -5.63
CA SER A 200 7.65 1.31 -5.40
C SER A 200 6.50 0.89 -4.49
N VAL A 201 6.21 1.70 -3.47
CA VAL A 201 5.05 1.52 -2.59
C VAL A 201 3.75 1.64 -3.37
N ASN A 202 3.64 2.67 -4.21
CA ASN A 202 2.46 2.86 -5.05
C ASN A 202 2.27 1.70 -6.05
N ALA A 203 3.35 1.17 -6.65
CA ALA A 203 3.27 -0.03 -7.49
C ALA A 203 2.82 -1.28 -6.71
N LEU A 204 3.24 -1.41 -5.43
CA LEU A 204 2.83 -2.50 -4.56
C LEU A 204 1.31 -2.42 -4.28
N GLU A 205 0.86 -1.32 -3.71
CA GLU A 205 -0.53 -1.14 -3.28
C GLU A 205 -1.49 -1.03 -4.47
N ALA A 206 -1.06 -0.37 -5.55
CA ALA A 206 -1.91 -0.10 -6.70
C ALA A 206 -2.00 -1.24 -7.72
N VAL A 207 -0.98 -2.12 -7.81
CA VAL A 207 -0.94 -3.21 -8.80
C VAL A 207 -0.97 -4.56 -8.12
N ARG A 208 0.02 -4.87 -7.25
CA ARG A 208 0.18 -6.23 -6.70
C ARG A 208 -1.01 -6.67 -5.86
N PHE A 209 -1.52 -5.80 -4.98
CA PHE A 209 -2.71 -6.11 -4.19
C PHE A 209 -3.96 -6.28 -5.04
N TYR A 210 -4.18 -5.41 -6.02
CA TYR A 210 -5.36 -5.49 -6.88
C TYR A 210 -5.39 -6.76 -7.74
N VAL A 211 -4.24 -7.29 -8.13
CA VAL A 211 -4.13 -8.60 -8.80
C VAL A 211 -4.57 -9.73 -7.87
N SER A 212 -4.11 -9.70 -6.61
CA SER A 212 -4.52 -10.69 -5.60
C SER A 212 -6.00 -10.56 -5.23
N PHE A 213 -6.53 -9.33 -5.14
CA PHE A 213 -7.96 -9.09 -4.88
C PHE A 213 -8.83 -9.68 -5.98
N ALA A 214 -8.43 -9.58 -7.25
CA ALA A 214 -9.16 -10.16 -8.37
C ALA A 214 -9.36 -11.68 -8.20
N CYS A 215 -8.34 -12.40 -7.71
CA CYS A 215 -8.46 -13.82 -7.44
C CYS A 215 -9.43 -14.12 -6.30
N SER A 216 -9.38 -13.35 -5.22
CA SER A 216 -10.28 -13.50 -4.07
C SER A 216 -11.74 -13.23 -4.45
N PHE A 217 -12.01 -12.17 -5.18
CA PHE A 217 -13.36 -11.82 -5.62
C PHE A 217 -13.91 -12.78 -6.68
N ALA A 218 -13.05 -13.42 -7.50
CA ALA A 218 -13.48 -14.44 -8.44
C ALA A 218 -14.08 -15.69 -7.77
N PHE A 219 -13.66 -16.03 -6.55
CA PHE A 219 -14.35 -17.05 -5.75
C PHE A 219 -15.74 -16.56 -5.31
N ALA A 220 -15.85 -15.31 -4.86
CA ALA A 220 -17.11 -14.75 -4.37
C ALA A 220 -18.16 -14.55 -5.48
N GLU A 221 -17.75 -14.28 -6.73
CA GLU A 221 -18.64 -14.29 -7.91
C GLU A 221 -19.34 -15.66 -8.12
N ARG A 222 -18.84 -16.69 -7.47
CA ARG A 222 -19.38 -18.05 -7.47
C ARG A 222 -20.07 -18.42 -6.15
N GLU A 223 -20.31 -17.45 -5.26
CA GLU A 223 -20.84 -17.64 -3.92
C GLU A 223 -19.98 -18.58 -3.03
N LEU A 224 -18.66 -18.56 -3.25
CA LEU A 224 -17.66 -19.32 -2.49
C LEU A 224 -16.73 -18.36 -1.75
N MET A 225 -16.25 -18.76 -0.57
CA MET A 225 -15.28 -18.00 0.22
C MET A 225 -15.76 -16.56 0.52
N GLU A 226 -17.05 -16.40 0.82
CA GLU A 226 -17.69 -15.09 1.01
C GLU A 226 -17.14 -14.31 2.22
N GLY A 227 -16.78 -15.01 3.31
CA GLY A 227 -16.16 -14.41 4.48
C GLY A 227 -14.79 -13.83 4.15
N ASN A 228 -13.95 -14.58 3.42
CA ASN A 228 -12.69 -14.09 2.88
C ASN A 228 -12.90 -12.85 1.99
N ALA A 229 -13.83 -12.93 1.03
CA ALA A 229 -14.10 -11.81 0.13
C ALA A 229 -14.57 -10.56 0.87
N LYS A 230 -15.32 -10.70 1.95
CA LYS A 230 -15.75 -9.59 2.79
C LYS A 230 -14.56 -8.93 3.49
N ILE A 231 -13.62 -9.71 4.02
CA ILE A 231 -12.37 -9.21 4.59
C ILE A 231 -11.55 -8.49 3.52
N ILE A 232 -11.34 -9.12 2.36
CA ILE A 232 -10.58 -8.52 1.25
C ILE A 232 -11.21 -7.22 0.75
N LYS A 233 -12.54 -7.12 0.76
CA LYS A 233 -13.25 -5.88 0.40
C LYS A 233 -12.95 -4.73 1.38
N MET A 234 -12.86 -5.02 2.68
CA MET A 234 -12.46 -4.01 3.67
C MET A 234 -11.00 -3.59 3.50
N ILE A 235 -10.12 -4.55 3.25
CA ILE A 235 -8.72 -4.27 2.92
C ILE A 235 -8.64 -3.38 1.67
N ALA A 236 -9.32 -3.73 0.58
CA ALA A 236 -9.31 -2.94 -0.65
C ALA A 236 -9.83 -1.50 -0.46
N ARG A 237 -10.79 -1.30 0.45
CA ARG A 237 -11.26 0.04 0.84
C ARG A 237 -10.18 0.84 1.55
N ASP A 238 -9.46 0.22 2.47
CA ASP A 238 -8.34 0.85 3.17
C ASP A 238 -7.20 1.17 2.20
N GLU A 239 -6.86 0.24 1.28
CA GLU A 239 -5.86 0.44 0.24
C GLU A 239 -6.18 1.64 -0.68
N ALA A 240 -7.45 1.90 -0.94
CA ALA A 240 -7.85 3.07 -1.73
C ALA A 240 -7.46 4.40 -1.03
N LEU A 241 -7.53 4.46 0.31
CA LEU A 241 -7.07 5.62 1.08
C LEU A 241 -5.54 5.74 1.07
N HIS A 242 -4.83 4.62 1.22
CA HIS A 242 -3.35 4.58 1.16
C HIS A 242 -2.85 5.08 -0.20
N LEU A 243 -3.47 4.60 -1.28
CA LEU A 243 -3.17 5.06 -2.63
C LEU A 243 -3.46 6.55 -2.83
N THR A 244 -4.59 7.04 -2.33
CA THR A 244 -4.93 8.48 -2.44
C THR A 244 -3.85 9.33 -1.79
N GLY A 245 -3.41 8.99 -0.59
CA GLY A 245 -2.36 9.72 0.12
C GLY A 245 -0.99 9.64 -0.55
N THR A 246 -0.55 8.44 -0.96
CA THR A 246 0.74 8.27 -1.63
C THR A 246 0.77 8.94 -3.01
N GLN A 247 -0.30 8.85 -3.80
CA GLN A 247 -0.41 9.53 -5.08
C GLN A 247 -0.43 11.05 -4.94
N HIS A 248 -1.14 11.57 -3.93
CA HIS A 248 -1.13 13.00 -3.64
C HIS A 248 0.28 13.49 -3.27
N ALA A 249 0.98 12.79 -2.38
CA ALA A 249 2.36 13.11 -2.02
C ALA A 249 3.28 13.08 -3.25
N LEU A 250 3.20 12.05 -4.09
CA LEU A 250 3.98 11.93 -5.32
C LEU A 250 3.69 13.07 -6.31
N ASN A 251 2.43 13.49 -6.44
CA ASN A 251 2.06 14.60 -7.32
C ASN A 251 2.57 15.94 -6.80
N LEU A 252 2.56 16.19 -5.49
CA LEU A 252 3.19 17.38 -4.89
C LEU A 252 4.69 17.41 -5.12
N LEU A 253 5.38 16.29 -4.92
CA LEU A 253 6.82 16.18 -5.16
C LEU A 253 7.13 16.38 -6.65
N ARG A 254 6.44 15.71 -7.53
CA ARG A 254 6.64 15.80 -8.99
C ARG A 254 6.39 17.21 -9.54
N SER A 255 5.41 17.93 -9.01
CA SER A 255 5.13 19.32 -9.42
C SER A 255 6.14 20.31 -8.87
N GLY A 256 6.90 19.96 -7.82
CA GLY A 256 7.78 20.86 -7.08
C GLY A 256 7.02 21.92 -6.26
N SER A 257 5.72 21.72 -6.04
CA SER A 257 4.90 22.69 -5.29
C SER A 257 5.20 22.65 -3.79
N ASP A 258 5.68 21.53 -3.28
CA ASP A 258 6.10 21.37 -1.89
C ASP A 258 7.60 21.63 -1.71
N ASP A 259 8.44 21.02 -2.55
CA ASP A 259 9.88 21.22 -2.64
C ASP A 259 10.27 21.34 -4.12
N PRO A 260 10.73 22.53 -4.59
CA PRO A 260 11.04 22.76 -6.00
C PRO A 260 12.11 21.83 -6.58
N GLU A 261 13.08 21.37 -5.78
CA GLU A 261 14.11 20.43 -6.21
C GLU A 261 13.51 19.08 -6.62
N MET A 262 12.42 18.67 -5.97
CA MET A 262 11.78 17.40 -6.26
C MET A 262 11.20 17.31 -7.68
N ALA A 263 10.88 18.42 -8.32
CA ALA A 263 10.45 18.42 -9.72
C ALA A 263 11.58 18.02 -10.69
N GLU A 264 12.82 18.37 -10.38
CA GLU A 264 14.00 17.96 -11.15
C GLU A 264 14.31 16.48 -10.89
N ILE A 265 14.28 16.07 -9.62
CA ILE A 265 14.46 14.69 -9.20
C ILE A 265 13.44 13.76 -9.85
N ALA A 266 12.18 14.17 -9.91
CA ALA A 266 11.13 13.38 -10.54
C ALA A 266 11.41 13.13 -12.04
N LYS A 267 11.99 14.11 -12.74
CA LYS A 267 12.40 13.95 -14.15
C LYS A 267 13.62 13.03 -14.28
N GLU A 268 14.61 13.18 -13.38
CA GLU A 268 15.79 12.32 -13.38
C GLU A 268 15.42 10.85 -13.12
N CYS A 269 14.43 10.59 -12.27
CA CYS A 269 13.98 9.26 -11.90
C CYS A 269 12.87 8.70 -12.80
N GLU A 270 12.37 9.45 -13.80
CA GLU A 270 11.20 9.07 -14.61
C GLU A 270 11.36 7.68 -15.25
N GLN A 271 12.52 7.42 -15.86
CA GLN A 271 12.77 6.12 -16.48
C GLN A 271 12.90 4.99 -15.46
N GLU A 272 13.57 5.22 -14.32
CA GLU A 272 13.69 4.25 -13.23
C GLU A 272 12.31 3.90 -12.66
N CYS A 273 11.46 4.90 -12.45
CA CYS A 273 10.09 4.70 -11.97
C CYS A 273 9.21 3.98 -13.01
N HIS A 274 9.34 4.32 -14.30
CA HIS A 274 8.64 3.62 -15.38
C HIS A 274 9.02 2.13 -15.40
N ASP A 275 10.31 1.83 -15.38
CA ASP A 275 10.83 0.46 -15.42
C ASP A 275 10.44 -0.34 -14.19
N LEU A 276 10.34 0.30 -13.02
CA LEU A 276 9.86 -0.27 -11.76
C LEU A 276 8.41 -0.79 -11.91
N PHE A 277 7.50 0.02 -12.45
CA PHE A 277 6.11 -0.39 -12.67
C PHE A 277 6.00 -1.50 -13.72
N VAL A 278 6.78 -1.41 -14.80
CA VAL A 278 6.82 -2.46 -15.82
C VAL A 278 7.33 -3.78 -15.22
N LEU A 279 8.40 -3.72 -14.43
CA LEU A 279 8.93 -4.90 -13.73
C LEU A 279 7.90 -5.50 -12.76
N ALA A 280 7.19 -4.65 -12.01
CA ALA A 280 6.11 -5.12 -11.14
C ALA A 280 5.02 -5.84 -11.94
N ALA A 281 4.58 -5.28 -13.07
CA ALA A 281 3.59 -5.91 -13.93
C ALA A 281 4.07 -7.26 -14.51
N GLU A 282 5.33 -7.35 -14.97
CA GLU A 282 5.87 -8.62 -15.47
C GLU A 282 5.98 -9.67 -14.37
N GLN A 283 6.39 -9.28 -13.16
CA GLN A 283 6.40 -10.19 -12.02
C GLN A 283 4.99 -10.67 -11.63
N GLU A 284 3.97 -9.82 -11.76
CA GLU A 284 2.60 -10.24 -11.51
C GLU A 284 2.05 -11.15 -12.63
N LYS A 285 2.51 -11.00 -13.87
CA LYS A 285 2.22 -11.97 -14.95
C LYS A 285 2.87 -13.34 -14.68
N ASP A 286 4.12 -13.35 -14.21
CA ASP A 286 4.78 -14.58 -13.73
C ASP A 286 4.01 -15.20 -12.55
N TRP A 287 3.47 -14.35 -11.66
CA TRP A 287 2.62 -14.80 -10.55
C TRP A 287 1.32 -15.44 -11.06
N ALA A 288 0.66 -14.84 -12.04
CA ALA A 288 -0.52 -15.42 -12.67
C ALA A 288 -0.22 -16.78 -13.32
N GLU A 289 0.95 -16.94 -13.95
CA GLU A 289 1.37 -18.25 -14.48
C GLU A 289 1.56 -19.28 -13.36
N TYR A 290 2.21 -18.91 -12.26
CA TYR A 290 2.37 -19.76 -11.09
C TYR A 290 1.02 -20.18 -10.48
N LEU A 291 0.07 -19.23 -10.32
CA LEU A 291 -1.24 -19.50 -9.76
C LEU A 291 -2.06 -20.50 -10.60
N PHE A 292 -2.06 -20.32 -11.90
CA PHE A 292 -2.91 -21.09 -12.82
C PHE A 292 -2.20 -22.28 -13.49
N ARG A 293 -1.01 -22.66 -13.00
CA ARG A 293 -0.20 -23.74 -13.60
C ARG A 293 -0.91 -25.10 -13.64
N ASP A 294 -1.77 -25.40 -12.67
CA ASP A 294 -2.46 -26.67 -12.52
C ASP A 294 -3.94 -26.61 -12.98
N GLY A 295 -4.41 -25.44 -13.40
CA GLY A 295 -5.77 -25.25 -13.91
C GLY A 295 -6.30 -23.84 -13.64
N SER A 296 -7.36 -23.52 -14.39
CA SER A 296 -8.08 -22.24 -14.27
C SER A 296 -9.29 -22.38 -13.35
N MET A 297 -9.76 -21.25 -12.83
CA MET A 297 -11.05 -21.17 -12.14
C MET A 297 -12.13 -20.59 -13.05
N ILE A 298 -13.40 -20.84 -12.73
CA ILE A 298 -14.51 -20.26 -13.49
C ILE A 298 -14.47 -18.74 -13.33
N GLY A 299 -14.51 -18.02 -14.45
CA GLY A 299 -14.50 -16.55 -14.48
C GLY A 299 -13.11 -15.91 -14.47
N LEU A 300 -12.03 -16.66 -14.18
CA LEU A 300 -10.69 -16.13 -14.18
C LEU A 300 -9.65 -17.19 -14.58
N ASN A 301 -8.76 -16.81 -15.48
CA ASN A 301 -7.63 -17.63 -15.92
C ASN A 301 -6.38 -16.75 -16.08
N LYS A 302 -5.25 -17.37 -16.38
CA LYS A 302 -3.97 -16.68 -16.58
C LYS A 302 -4.08 -15.52 -17.58
N ASP A 303 -4.66 -15.76 -18.74
CA ASP A 303 -4.67 -14.74 -19.82
C ASP A 303 -5.54 -13.54 -19.48
N ILE A 304 -6.69 -13.76 -18.85
CA ILE A 304 -7.57 -12.70 -18.36
C ILE A 304 -6.88 -11.92 -17.24
N LEU A 305 -6.23 -12.59 -16.29
CA LEU A 305 -5.51 -11.94 -15.21
C LEU A 305 -4.33 -11.12 -15.74
N CYS A 306 -3.57 -11.63 -16.72
CA CYS A 306 -2.49 -10.88 -17.37
C CYS A 306 -3.02 -9.60 -18.06
N GLN A 307 -4.17 -9.66 -18.72
CA GLN A 307 -4.80 -8.47 -19.29
C GLN A 307 -5.25 -7.48 -18.21
N TYR A 308 -5.74 -7.96 -17.06
CA TYR A 308 -6.10 -7.10 -15.94
C TYR A 308 -4.86 -6.42 -15.33
N ILE A 309 -3.74 -7.13 -15.20
CA ILE A 309 -2.46 -6.58 -14.76
C ILE A 309 -2.04 -5.42 -15.67
N GLU A 310 -2.10 -5.61 -17.00
CA GLU A 310 -1.78 -4.54 -17.94
C GLU A 310 -2.71 -3.34 -17.82
N TYR A 311 -4.01 -3.60 -17.70
CA TYR A 311 -5.02 -2.56 -17.55
C TYR A 311 -4.80 -1.73 -16.29
N ILE A 312 -4.68 -2.37 -15.13
CA ILE A 312 -4.53 -1.66 -13.85
C ILE A 312 -3.18 -0.92 -13.79
N THR A 313 -2.10 -1.52 -14.30
CA THR A 313 -0.79 -0.87 -14.34
C THR A 313 -0.83 0.42 -15.17
N ASN A 314 -1.49 0.41 -16.33
CA ASN A 314 -1.66 1.61 -17.17
C ASN A 314 -2.34 2.75 -16.40
N ILE A 315 -3.43 2.45 -15.70
CA ILE A 315 -4.19 3.45 -14.92
C ILE A 315 -3.31 4.00 -13.79
N ARG A 316 -2.65 3.12 -13.05
CA ARG A 316 -1.86 3.52 -11.88
C ARG A 316 -0.61 4.32 -12.25
N MET A 317 0.05 3.97 -13.36
CA MET A 317 1.15 4.78 -13.87
C MET A 317 0.69 6.18 -14.30
N GLN A 318 -0.46 6.28 -14.97
CA GLN A 318 -1.02 7.59 -15.33
C GLN A 318 -1.37 8.45 -14.12
N ALA A 319 -1.89 7.86 -13.04
CA ALA A 319 -2.24 8.56 -11.80
C ALA A 319 -1.01 9.22 -11.12
N VAL A 320 0.18 8.64 -11.29
CA VAL A 320 1.45 9.20 -10.80
C VAL A 320 2.24 9.93 -11.88
N GLY A 321 1.62 10.20 -13.05
CA GLY A 321 2.17 10.99 -14.14
C GLY A 321 3.18 10.28 -15.04
N LEU A 322 3.20 8.94 -15.02
CA LEU A 322 4.01 8.12 -15.90
C LEU A 322 3.23 7.71 -17.18
N THR A 323 3.95 7.41 -18.24
CA THR A 323 3.34 6.96 -19.49
C THR A 323 2.89 5.50 -19.41
N ALA A 324 1.66 5.22 -19.84
CA ALA A 324 1.10 3.87 -19.86
C ALA A 324 1.83 2.96 -20.87
N PRO A 325 2.46 1.84 -20.44
CA PRO A 325 3.31 1.01 -21.30
C PRO A 325 2.53 0.00 -22.15
N PHE A 326 1.38 -0.47 -21.69
CA PHE A 326 0.64 -1.56 -22.32
C PHE A 326 -0.47 -1.07 -23.26
N LYS A 327 -0.87 -1.93 -24.21
CA LYS A 327 -1.95 -1.61 -25.17
C LYS A 327 -3.36 -1.87 -24.61
N THR A 328 -3.48 -2.64 -23.55
CA THR A 328 -4.76 -2.98 -22.93
C THR A 328 -5.41 -1.74 -22.31
N ARG A 329 -6.59 -1.36 -22.80
CA ARG A 329 -7.31 -0.13 -22.41
C ARG A 329 -8.67 -0.42 -21.76
N THR A 330 -9.15 -1.64 -21.84
CA THR A 330 -10.47 -2.03 -21.33
C THR A 330 -10.28 -3.03 -20.20
N ASN A 331 -11.04 -2.85 -19.13
CA ASN A 331 -11.04 -3.79 -18.01
C ASN A 331 -11.57 -5.16 -18.47
N PRO A 332 -10.76 -6.23 -18.44
CA PRO A 332 -11.20 -7.57 -18.86
C PRO A 332 -12.11 -8.26 -17.85
N ILE A 333 -12.17 -7.75 -16.61
CA ILE A 333 -12.98 -8.30 -15.51
C ILE A 333 -13.87 -7.19 -14.89
N PRO A 334 -14.82 -6.62 -15.66
CA PRO A 334 -15.59 -5.44 -15.20
C PRO A 334 -16.43 -5.72 -13.95
N TRP A 335 -16.71 -6.97 -13.62
CA TRP A 335 -17.38 -7.36 -12.39
C TRP A 335 -16.61 -6.97 -11.11
N ILE A 336 -15.27 -6.83 -11.19
CA ILE A 336 -14.44 -6.45 -10.04
C ILE A 336 -14.82 -5.07 -9.50
N ASN A 337 -15.31 -4.17 -10.34
CA ASN A 337 -15.68 -2.82 -9.91
C ASN A 337 -16.78 -2.84 -8.83
N ALA A 338 -17.70 -3.80 -8.87
CA ALA A 338 -18.72 -3.94 -7.83
C ALA A 338 -18.13 -4.31 -6.45
N TRP A 339 -16.97 -4.95 -6.42
CA TRP A 339 -16.26 -5.29 -5.19
C TRP A 339 -15.39 -4.14 -4.68
N LEU A 340 -14.83 -3.33 -5.58
CA LEU A 340 -13.92 -2.23 -5.26
C LEU A 340 -14.64 -0.93 -4.89
N VAL A 341 -15.94 -0.77 -5.21
CA VAL A 341 -16.73 0.41 -4.79
C VAL A 341 -16.91 0.40 -3.27
N SER A 342 -16.41 1.46 -2.64
CA SER A 342 -16.36 1.60 -1.17
C SER A 342 -17.51 2.42 -0.56
N ASP A 343 -18.30 3.16 -1.36
CA ASP A 343 -19.21 4.22 -0.90
C ASP A 343 -20.39 3.76 -0.04
N ASN A 344 -20.70 2.46 0.03
CA ASN A 344 -21.87 1.93 0.73
C ASN A 344 -21.59 0.69 1.58
N VAL A 345 -20.35 0.43 1.97
CA VAL A 345 -20.04 -0.77 2.74
C VAL A 345 -19.96 -0.45 4.23
N GLN A 346 -21.10 -0.38 4.85
CA GLN A 346 -21.22 -0.54 6.30
C GLN A 346 -20.96 -2.01 6.62
N VAL A 347 -19.80 -2.33 7.18
CA VAL A 347 -19.36 -3.71 7.27
C VAL A 347 -19.12 -4.18 8.70
N ALA A 348 -18.71 -3.27 9.59
CA ALA A 348 -18.48 -3.61 10.99
C ALA A 348 -19.55 -2.99 11.90
N PRO A 349 -20.02 -3.71 12.93
CA PRO A 349 -20.96 -3.17 13.92
C PRO A 349 -20.48 -1.88 14.56
N GLN A 350 -19.19 -1.74 14.78
CA GLN A 350 -18.58 -0.55 15.38
C GLN A 350 -18.55 0.67 14.43
N GLU A 351 -18.64 0.53 13.13
CA GLU A 351 -18.78 1.65 12.21
C GLU A 351 -20.11 2.40 12.43
N VAL A 352 -21.13 1.73 12.98
CA VAL A 352 -22.40 2.33 13.39
C VAL A 352 -22.26 3.09 14.70
N GLU A 353 -21.45 2.57 15.65
CA GLU A 353 -21.28 3.18 16.97
C GLU A 353 -20.43 4.45 16.90
N VAL A 354 -19.43 4.50 16.03
CA VAL A 354 -18.58 5.69 15.83
C VAL A 354 -19.39 6.86 15.30
N SER A 355 -20.38 6.63 14.42
CA SER A 355 -21.28 7.69 13.95
C SER A 355 -22.20 8.24 15.05
N SER A 356 -22.47 7.48 16.12
CA SER A 356 -23.25 7.94 17.27
C SER A 356 -22.41 8.67 18.33
N TYR A 357 -21.09 8.54 18.29
CA TYR A 357 -20.15 9.25 19.19
C TYR A 357 -19.78 10.66 18.73
N LEU A 358 -20.14 11.03 17.51
CA LEU A 358 -19.97 12.38 16.96
C LEU A 358 -21.04 13.35 17.55
N VAL A 359 -21.10 13.44 18.87
CA VAL A 359 -21.82 14.51 19.56
C VAL A 359 -20.87 15.71 19.66
N GLY A 360 -20.85 16.51 18.60
CA GLY A 360 -20.18 17.82 18.59
C GLY A 360 -19.38 18.07 17.31
N GLN A 361 -20.08 18.56 16.29
CA GLN A 361 -19.56 19.39 15.20
C GLN A 361 -18.17 19.02 14.64
N ILE A 362 -18.12 17.88 13.95
CA ILE A 362 -17.22 17.74 12.82
C ILE A 362 -18.14 17.48 11.62
N ASP A 363 -18.11 18.40 10.66
CA ASP A 363 -18.82 18.25 9.41
C ASP A 363 -18.18 17.08 8.65
N SER A 364 -18.78 15.89 8.75
CA SER A 364 -18.24 14.65 8.16
C SER A 364 -18.71 14.48 6.70
N GLU A 365 -19.18 15.53 6.07
CA GLU A 365 -19.49 15.53 4.64
C GLU A 365 -18.20 15.69 3.82
N MET A 366 -17.38 14.64 3.78
CA MET A 366 -16.65 14.36 2.56
C MET A 366 -17.68 13.82 1.55
N ASN A 367 -18.15 14.67 0.67
CA ASN A 367 -18.96 14.24 -0.45
C ASN A 367 -18.12 13.33 -1.36
N ALA A 368 -18.77 12.34 -1.97
CA ALA A 368 -18.18 11.52 -3.04
C ALA A 368 -17.54 12.40 -4.14
N ASP A 369 -17.97 13.63 -4.29
CA ASP A 369 -17.41 14.65 -5.19
C ASP A 369 -15.99 15.09 -4.80
N ASP A 370 -15.63 15.08 -3.51
CA ASP A 370 -14.26 15.41 -3.07
C ASP A 370 -13.25 14.30 -3.38
N LEU A 371 -13.74 13.08 -3.63
CA LEU A 371 -12.94 11.94 -4.06
C LEU A 371 -13.07 11.67 -5.58
N SER A 372 -14.02 12.32 -6.27
CA SER A 372 -14.25 12.14 -7.71
C SER A 372 -13.14 12.76 -8.59
N ASP A 373 -12.35 13.67 -8.03
CA ASP A 373 -11.14 14.20 -8.68
C ASP A 373 -9.98 13.19 -8.68
N PHE A 374 -10.16 12.07 -7.98
CA PHE A 374 -9.25 10.94 -7.98
C PHE A 374 -9.92 9.77 -8.71
N GLU A 375 -9.66 9.62 -10.01
CA GLU A 375 -10.09 8.45 -10.79
C GLU A 375 -9.51 7.17 -10.18
N PHE A 376 -10.38 6.35 -9.59
CA PHE A 376 -10.06 5.04 -9.02
C PHE A 376 -9.92 3.97 -10.11
#